data_ff0bc5c535e6459d8546d6fd15c1ad08
#
_entry.id   ff0bc5c535e6459d8546d6fd15c1ad08
#
_cell.length_a   1.000
_cell.length_b   1.000
_cell.length_c   1.000
_cell.angle_alpha   90.00
_cell.angle_beta   90.00
_cell.angle_gamma   90.00
#
_symmetry.space_group_name_H-M   'P 1'
#
loop_
_entity.id
_entity.type
_entity.pdbx_description
1 polymer ?
#
loop_
_entity_poly.entity_id
_entity_poly.type
_entity_poly.pdbx_seq_one_letter_code
_entity_poly.pdbx_strand_id
1 'polypeptide(L)'
;FQWMAANRNQLISKLKYVWDNYFAERTNVHLILCGSVSSFIVKKVVRSKALYGRIDNIIELEALSFPEVRRGPFKKRSVTEALEYYLIFGGIPKYFELYEKNSSLKLNLEKLCFTKRAFFQDEFSRIFISHFGKTGHYQEVVEHLANERFDTRNGLAKKLNLKSGGRLSTILDELEMAGFIEAYSPVHNPNSRSQRYRISD
;
A
#
# COMPACT_ATOMS: atom_id res chain seq x y z
N PHE A 1 -0.30 -15.18 0.99
CA PHE A 1 -0.65 -15.61 2.37
C PHE A 1 -2.01 -15.03 2.81
N GLN A 2 -2.24 -13.73 2.65
CA GLN A 2 -3.47 -13.02 3.02
C GLN A 2 -4.74 -13.70 2.49
N TRP A 3 -4.75 -14.11 1.22
CA TRP A 3 -5.88 -14.81 0.58
C TRP A 3 -6.21 -16.16 1.21
N MET A 4 -5.21 -16.87 1.70
CA MET A 4 -5.40 -18.14 2.39
C MET A 4 -6.02 -17.95 3.78
N ALA A 5 -5.81 -16.79 4.38
CA ALA A 5 -6.21 -16.47 5.74
C ALA A 5 -7.56 -15.74 5.84
N ALA A 6 -8.04 -15.13 4.75
CA ALA A 6 -9.23 -14.26 4.73
C ALA A 6 -10.51 -14.91 5.31
N ASN A 7 -10.63 -16.23 5.21
CA ASN A 7 -11.80 -16.98 5.69
C ASN A 7 -11.48 -18.04 6.74
N ARG A 8 -10.26 -18.08 7.31
CA ARG A 8 -9.84 -19.16 8.23
C ARG A 8 -9.09 -18.58 9.42
N ASN A 9 -9.81 -18.28 10.51
CA ASN A 9 -9.23 -17.85 11.79
C ASN A 9 -8.19 -18.84 12.37
N GLN A 10 -8.14 -20.07 11.84
CA GLN A 10 -7.23 -21.11 12.30
C GLN A 10 -5.89 -21.18 11.56
N LEU A 11 -5.69 -20.42 10.46
CA LEU A 11 -4.46 -20.54 9.66
C LEU A 11 -3.21 -20.19 10.48
N ILE A 12 -3.27 -19.12 11.25
CA ILE A 12 -2.15 -18.68 12.10
C ILE A 12 -1.83 -19.72 13.19
N SER A 13 -2.86 -20.26 13.83
CA SER A 13 -2.68 -21.29 14.85
C SER A 13 -2.13 -22.60 14.28
N LYS A 14 -2.58 -22.99 13.08
CA LYS A 14 -2.04 -24.15 12.37
C LYS A 14 -0.61 -23.93 11.92
N LEU A 15 -0.29 -22.74 11.44
CA LEU A 15 1.08 -22.37 11.08
C LEU A 15 2.01 -22.47 12.30
N LYS A 16 1.58 -21.91 13.44
CA LYS A 16 2.29 -22.06 14.72
C LYS A 16 2.52 -23.53 15.05
N TYR A 17 1.47 -24.35 14.99
CA TYR A 17 1.56 -25.78 15.31
C TYR A 17 2.57 -26.50 14.40
N VAL A 18 2.50 -26.26 13.09
CA VAL A 18 3.43 -26.90 12.14
C VAL A 18 4.86 -26.41 12.38
N TRP A 19 5.06 -25.12 12.64
CA TRP A 19 6.37 -24.59 12.97
C TRP A 19 6.96 -25.26 14.22
N ASP A 20 6.22 -25.22 15.33
CA ASP A 20 6.70 -25.74 16.62
C ASP A 20 6.99 -27.25 16.62
N ASN A 21 6.23 -28.03 15.87
CA ASN A 21 6.34 -29.48 15.90
C ASN A 21 7.23 -30.08 14.79
N TYR A 22 7.48 -29.35 13.69
CA TYR A 22 8.16 -29.93 12.54
C TYR A 22 9.36 -29.12 12.05
N PHE A 23 9.41 -27.82 12.30
CA PHE A 23 10.40 -26.95 11.67
C PHE A 23 11.31 -26.20 12.64
N ALA A 24 10.88 -25.92 13.86
CA ALA A 24 11.59 -25.06 14.81
C ALA A 24 13.03 -25.52 15.11
N GLU A 25 13.27 -26.85 15.15
CA GLU A 25 14.60 -27.42 15.42
C GLU A 25 15.44 -27.64 14.16
N ARG A 26 14.90 -27.33 12.97
CA ARG A 26 15.61 -27.55 11.70
C ARG A 26 16.36 -26.30 11.29
N THR A 27 17.67 -26.40 11.18
CA THR A 27 18.55 -25.29 10.80
C THR A 27 18.53 -24.94 9.30
N ASN A 28 17.95 -25.83 8.48
CA ASN A 28 17.89 -25.70 7.02
C ASN A 28 16.50 -25.31 6.50
N VAL A 29 15.59 -24.87 7.36
CA VAL A 29 14.23 -24.47 6.99
C VAL A 29 14.03 -22.99 7.28
N HIS A 30 13.69 -22.22 6.25
CA HIS A 30 13.29 -20.81 6.35
C HIS A 30 11.87 -20.67 5.86
N LEU A 31 10.98 -20.14 6.70
CA LEU A 31 9.61 -19.85 6.34
C LEU A 31 9.44 -18.35 6.07
N ILE A 32 9.11 -18.01 4.84
CA ILE A 32 8.89 -16.63 4.43
C ILE A 32 7.38 -16.41 4.24
N LEU A 33 6.80 -15.50 5.01
CA LEU A 33 5.41 -15.08 4.88
C LEU A 33 5.38 -13.74 4.17
N CYS A 34 4.93 -13.73 2.92
CA CYS A 34 4.84 -12.53 2.11
C CYS A 34 3.37 -12.11 1.92
N GLY A 35 3.13 -10.82 1.93
CA GLY A 35 1.83 -10.24 1.65
C GLY A 35 1.95 -8.74 1.43
N SER A 36 0.94 -8.11 0.81
CA SER A 36 0.86 -6.65 0.76
C SER A 36 0.75 -6.09 2.18
N VAL A 37 1.27 -4.88 2.38
CA VAL A 37 1.09 -4.15 3.64
C VAL A 37 -0.40 -3.94 3.81
N SER A 38 -1.03 -4.82 4.53
CA SER A 38 -2.43 -4.73 4.87
C SER A 38 -2.55 -4.83 6.37
N SER A 39 -3.60 -4.24 6.89
CA SER A 39 -3.97 -4.38 8.30
C SER A 39 -3.96 -5.85 8.75
N PHE A 40 -4.22 -6.77 7.81
CA PHE A 40 -4.15 -8.21 8.06
C PHE A 40 -2.73 -8.68 8.43
N ILE A 41 -1.71 -8.39 7.62
CA ILE A 41 -0.32 -8.82 7.90
C ILE A 41 0.14 -8.24 9.24
N VAL A 42 -0.05 -6.94 9.44
CA VAL A 42 0.38 -6.28 10.69
C VAL A 42 -0.39 -6.82 11.89
N LYS A 43 -1.73 -6.83 11.84
CA LYS A 43 -2.57 -7.20 13.00
C LYS A 43 -2.60 -8.71 13.27
N LYS A 44 -2.62 -9.55 12.23
CA LYS A 44 -2.82 -11.00 12.36
C LYS A 44 -1.54 -11.81 12.31
N VAL A 45 -0.48 -11.30 11.72
CA VAL A 45 0.82 -11.99 11.64
C VAL A 45 1.81 -11.34 12.61
N VAL A 46 2.23 -10.11 12.32
CA VAL A 46 3.30 -9.44 13.09
C VAL A 46 2.91 -9.26 14.56
N ARG A 47 1.70 -8.79 14.84
CA ARG A 47 1.20 -8.59 16.21
C ARG A 47 0.48 -9.81 16.80
N SER A 48 0.60 -10.98 16.16
CA SER A 48 -0.05 -12.20 16.63
C SER A 48 0.62 -12.74 17.87
N LYS A 49 -0.16 -12.96 18.93
CA LYS A 49 0.33 -13.68 20.11
C LYS A 49 0.80 -15.11 19.78
N ALA A 50 0.21 -15.75 18.77
CA ALA A 50 0.57 -17.08 18.34
C ALA A 50 1.94 -17.17 17.66
N LEU A 51 2.40 -16.08 17.01
CA LEU A 51 3.68 -16.02 16.34
C LEU A 51 4.72 -15.21 17.11
N TYR A 52 4.38 -14.73 18.29
CA TYR A 52 5.32 -14.03 19.16
C TYR A 52 6.55 -14.91 19.47
N GLY A 53 7.75 -14.34 19.30
CA GLY A 53 9.02 -15.05 19.49
C GLY A 53 9.36 -16.07 18.38
N ARG A 54 8.63 -16.07 17.24
CA ARG A 54 8.85 -16.95 16.08
C ARG A 54 9.14 -16.19 14.80
N ILE A 55 9.14 -14.88 14.87
CA ILE A 55 9.46 -13.99 13.75
C ILE A 55 10.85 -13.41 14.03
N ASP A 56 11.82 -13.84 13.25
CA ASP A 56 13.21 -13.39 13.37
C ASP A 56 13.42 -12.06 12.66
N ASN A 57 12.80 -11.89 11.48
CA ASN A 57 12.97 -10.71 10.66
C ASN A 57 11.65 -10.22 10.06
N ILE A 58 11.49 -8.91 10.01
CA ILE A 58 10.40 -8.25 9.30
C ILE A 58 11.07 -7.36 8.25
N ILE A 59 10.74 -7.61 6.99
CA ILE A 59 11.26 -6.85 5.86
C ILE A 59 10.09 -6.10 5.24
N GLU A 60 10.13 -4.79 5.31
CA GLU A 60 9.21 -3.91 4.61
C GLU A 60 9.84 -3.51 3.26
N LEU A 61 9.17 -3.88 2.18
CA LEU A 61 9.61 -3.53 0.83
C LEU A 61 8.92 -2.24 0.41
N GLU A 62 9.70 -1.19 0.36
CA GLU A 62 9.27 0.11 -0.15
C GLU A 62 9.37 0.18 -1.67
N ALA A 63 8.72 1.18 -2.25
CA ALA A 63 8.93 1.53 -3.65
C ALA A 63 10.39 1.92 -3.90
N LEU A 64 10.91 1.67 -5.10
CA LEU A 64 12.27 2.10 -5.46
C LEU A 64 12.39 3.62 -5.37
N SER A 65 13.41 4.08 -4.70
CA SER A 65 13.77 5.50 -4.67
C SER A 65 14.25 5.99 -6.04
N PHE A 66 14.19 7.29 -6.30
CA PHE A 66 14.69 7.85 -7.57
C PHE A 66 16.15 7.44 -7.91
N PRO A 67 17.11 7.47 -6.97
CA PRO A 67 18.45 6.97 -7.25
C PRO A 67 18.51 5.50 -7.67
N GLU A 68 17.65 4.64 -7.12
CA GLU A 68 17.58 3.22 -7.51
C GLU A 68 16.97 3.06 -8.90
N VAL A 69 15.88 3.78 -9.19
CA VAL A 69 15.28 3.83 -10.53
C VAL A 69 16.31 4.30 -11.56
N ARG A 70 17.06 5.34 -11.25
CA ARG A 70 18.09 5.89 -12.13
C ARG A 70 19.26 4.93 -12.38
N ARG A 71 19.69 4.19 -11.36
CA ARG A 71 20.77 3.19 -11.47
C ARG A 71 20.32 1.88 -12.09
N GLY A 72 19.06 1.54 -11.95
CA GLY A 72 18.45 0.31 -12.42
C GLY A 72 17.71 0.46 -13.75
N PRO A 73 16.36 0.53 -13.74
CA PRO A 73 15.54 0.51 -14.96
C PRO A 73 15.88 1.60 -15.98
N PHE A 74 16.27 2.80 -15.51
CA PHE A 74 16.56 3.97 -16.34
C PHE A 74 18.05 4.29 -16.51
N LYS A 75 18.94 3.33 -16.26
CA LYS A 75 20.41 3.51 -16.33
C LYS A 75 20.87 4.12 -17.68
N LYS A 76 20.20 3.79 -18.78
CA LYS A 76 20.56 4.23 -20.14
C LYS A 76 19.77 5.47 -20.62
N ARG A 77 18.90 6.05 -19.76
CA ARG A 77 18.08 7.21 -20.10
C ARG A 77 18.66 8.50 -19.52
N SER A 78 18.18 9.64 -20.01
CA SER A 78 18.54 10.93 -19.41
C SER A 78 18.01 11.04 -17.98
N VAL A 79 18.63 11.90 -17.18
CA VAL A 79 18.15 12.17 -15.81
C VAL A 79 16.74 12.77 -15.84
N THR A 80 16.51 13.69 -16.78
CA THR A 80 15.20 14.34 -16.96
C THR A 80 14.09 13.31 -17.25
N GLU A 81 14.31 12.42 -18.24
CA GLU A 81 13.33 11.39 -18.58
C GLU A 81 13.06 10.43 -17.42
N ALA A 82 14.11 10.04 -16.68
CA ALA A 82 13.96 9.20 -15.51
C ALA A 82 13.17 9.90 -14.38
N LEU A 83 13.39 11.21 -14.20
CA LEU A 83 12.68 12.01 -13.21
C LEU A 83 11.21 12.21 -13.61
N GLU A 84 10.95 12.56 -14.85
CA GLU A 84 9.57 12.70 -15.36
C GLU A 84 8.78 11.40 -15.20
N TYR A 85 9.40 10.26 -15.53
CA TYR A 85 8.77 8.96 -15.30
C TYR A 85 8.49 8.73 -13.83
N TYR A 86 9.48 8.99 -12.98
CA TYR A 86 9.36 8.77 -11.52
C TYR A 86 8.26 9.63 -10.88
N LEU A 87 8.13 10.88 -11.32
CA LEU A 87 7.08 11.78 -10.84
C LEU A 87 5.67 11.35 -11.26
N ILE A 88 5.55 10.55 -12.32
CA ILE A 88 4.24 10.10 -12.83
C ILE A 88 3.88 8.71 -12.26
N PHE A 89 4.82 7.77 -12.29
CA PHE A 89 4.57 6.37 -11.97
C PHE A 89 5.17 5.90 -10.63
N GLY A 90 5.96 6.75 -9.98
CA GLY A 90 6.66 6.39 -8.75
C GLY A 90 7.74 5.34 -8.95
N GLY A 91 8.07 4.65 -7.87
CA GLY A 91 9.11 3.62 -7.82
C GLY A 91 8.60 2.18 -7.86
N ILE A 92 7.39 1.92 -8.33
CA ILE A 92 6.80 0.59 -8.34
C ILE A 92 7.46 -0.28 -9.43
N PRO A 93 8.16 -1.40 -9.07
CA PRO A 93 8.88 -2.23 -10.04
C PRO A 93 8.02 -2.72 -11.20
N LYS A 94 6.77 -3.06 -10.94
CA LYS A 94 5.84 -3.54 -11.96
C LYS A 94 5.62 -2.53 -13.09
N TYR A 95 5.60 -1.24 -12.79
CA TYR A 95 5.36 -0.21 -13.80
C TYR A 95 6.56 -0.02 -14.72
N PHE A 96 7.79 -0.34 -14.27
CA PHE A 96 8.98 -0.35 -15.13
C PHE A 96 8.97 -1.48 -16.16
N GLU A 97 8.31 -2.60 -15.86
CA GLU A 97 8.16 -3.70 -16.81
C GLU A 97 7.25 -3.33 -17.98
N LEU A 98 6.28 -2.42 -17.74
CA LEU A 98 5.35 -1.94 -18.76
C LEU A 98 5.96 -0.87 -19.67
N TYR A 99 7.06 -0.24 -19.25
CA TYR A 99 7.71 0.82 -19.99
C TYR A 99 8.48 0.28 -21.20
N GLU A 100 8.12 0.74 -22.39
CA GLU A 100 8.82 0.40 -23.62
C GLU A 100 10.10 1.20 -23.77
N LYS A 101 11.25 0.54 -23.58
CA LYS A 101 12.56 1.18 -23.55
C LYS A 101 12.96 1.88 -24.86
N ASN A 102 12.37 1.49 -25.99
CA ASN A 102 12.69 2.06 -27.31
C ASN A 102 11.73 3.19 -27.74
N SER A 103 10.75 3.50 -26.90
CA SER A 103 9.75 4.55 -27.10
C SER A 103 10.04 5.76 -26.22
N SER A 104 9.58 6.95 -26.63
CA SER A 104 9.63 8.15 -25.78
C SER A 104 8.70 8.02 -24.58
N LEU A 105 8.93 8.82 -23.54
CA LEU A 105 8.03 8.89 -22.39
C LEU A 105 6.60 9.23 -22.82
N LYS A 106 6.44 10.19 -23.74
CA LYS A 106 5.12 10.62 -24.26
C LYS A 106 4.36 9.45 -24.88
N LEU A 107 5.01 8.65 -25.72
CA LEU A 107 4.38 7.47 -26.33
C LEU A 107 4.02 6.39 -25.30
N ASN A 108 4.89 6.19 -24.32
CA ASN A 108 4.59 5.29 -23.20
C ASN A 108 3.37 5.78 -22.40
N LEU A 109 3.29 7.07 -22.07
CA LEU A 109 2.15 7.66 -21.39
C LEU A 109 0.85 7.47 -22.18
N GLU A 110 0.88 7.80 -23.49
CA GLU A 110 -0.27 7.62 -24.36
C GLU A 110 -0.77 6.17 -24.31
N LYS A 111 0.13 5.22 -24.49
CA LYS A 111 -0.19 3.79 -24.51
C LYS A 111 -0.70 3.28 -23.15
N LEU A 112 -0.04 3.65 -22.07
CA LEU A 112 -0.32 3.11 -20.74
C LEU A 112 -1.51 3.79 -20.04
N CYS A 113 -1.84 5.06 -20.40
CA CYS A 113 -2.85 5.85 -19.70
C CYS A 113 -4.07 6.21 -20.57
N PHE A 114 -3.89 6.45 -21.89
CA PHE A 114 -4.90 7.14 -22.69
C PHE A 114 -5.49 6.31 -23.84
N THR A 115 -4.92 5.16 -24.17
CA THR A 115 -5.51 4.27 -25.17
C THR A 115 -6.68 3.47 -24.57
N LYS A 116 -7.57 3.00 -25.45
CA LYS A 116 -8.67 2.11 -25.05
C LYS A 116 -8.10 0.85 -24.38
N ARG A 117 -8.52 0.56 -23.15
CA ARG A 117 -8.01 -0.53 -22.29
C ARG A 117 -6.55 -0.33 -21.84
N ALA A 118 -6.10 0.92 -21.70
CA ALA A 118 -4.81 1.21 -21.12
C ALA A 118 -4.69 0.65 -19.70
N PHE A 119 -3.48 0.21 -19.35
CA PHE A 119 -3.23 -0.46 -18.06
C PHE A 119 -3.69 0.40 -16.87
N PHE A 120 -3.36 1.70 -16.87
CA PHE A 120 -3.64 2.58 -15.74
C PHE A 120 -5.08 3.10 -15.68
N GLN A 121 -5.93 2.83 -16.69
CA GLN A 121 -7.35 3.24 -16.62
C GLN A 121 -8.09 2.56 -15.45
N ASP A 122 -7.80 1.29 -15.21
CA ASP A 122 -8.47 0.51 -14.15
C ASP A 122 -7.56 0.23 -12.95
N GLU A 123 -6.28 0.59 -13.02
CA GLU A 123 -5.28 0.20 -12.02
C GLU A 123 -5.64 0.74 -10.64
N PHE A 124 -6.08 1.99 -10.57
CA PHE A 124 -6.53 2.60 -9.32
C PHE A 124 -7.62 1.75 -8.63
N SER A 125 -8.69 1.42 -9.36
CA SER A 125 -9.76 0.59 -8.81
C SER A 125 -9.31 -0.82 -8.46
N ARG A 126 -8.41 -1.41 -9.24
CA ARG A 126 -7.85 -2.75 -8.97
C ARG A 126 -7.04 -2.79 -7.69
N ILE A 127 -6.22 -1.76 -7.44
CA ILE A 127 -5.45 -1.63 -6.21
C ILE A 127 -6.40 -1.64 -5.00
N PHE A 128 -7.45 -0.81 -5.02
CA PHE A 128 -8.42 -0.74 -3.91
C PHE A 128 -9.19 -2.04 -3.71
N ILE A 129 -9.65 -2.67 -4.78
CA ILE A 129 -10.35 -3.97 -4.70
C ILE A 129 -9.40 -5.02 -4.12
N SER A 130 -8.13 -5.02 -4.52
CA SER A 130 -7.12 -5.97 -4.03
C SER A 130 -6.81 -5.80 -2.55
N HIS A 131 -6.71 -4.56 -2.06
CA HIS A 131 -6.36 -4.27 -0.68
C HIS A 131 -7.53 -4.30 0.29
N PHE A 132 -8.67 -3.75 -0.10
CA PHE A 132 -9.80 -3.48 0.79
C PHE A 132 -11.10 -4.18 0.40
N GLY A 133 -11.11 -4.92 -0.72
CA GLY A 133 -12.32 -5.53 -1.25
C GLY A 133 -13.26 -4.52 -1.93
N LYS A 134 -14.53 -4.89 -2.08
CA LYS A 134 -15.52 -4.08 -2.84
C LYS A 134 -16.15 -2.93 -2.04
N THR A 135 -15.48 -2.33 -1.09
CA THR A 135 -16.05 -1.22 -0.32
C THR A 135 -15.57 0.13 -0.89
N GLY A 136 -16.46 0.86 -1.54
CA GLY A 136 -16.17 2.14 -2.21
C GLY A 136 -15.65 3.26 -1.32
N HIS A 137 -15.86 3.18 0.00
CA HIS A 137 -15.46 4.26 0.92
C HIS A 137 -13.94 4.50 1.02
N TYR A 138 -13.11 3.50 0.82
CA TYR A 138 -11.65 3.70 0.82
C TYR A 138 -11.23 4.54 -0.39
N GLN A 139 -11.78 4.23 -1.55
CA GLN A 139 -11.52 4.94 -2.79
C GLN A 139 -12.02 6.39 -2.70
N GLU A 140 -13.25 6.60 -2.20
CA GLU A 140 -13.86 7.91 -2.00
C GLU A 140 -13.02 8.82 -1.07
N VAL A 141 -12.44 8.27 0.00
CA VAL A 141 -11.53 9.01 0.89
C VAL A 141 -10.29 9.47 0.15
N VAL A 142 -9.66 8.58 -0.62
CA VAL A 142 -8.42 8.90 -1.35
C VAL A 142 -8.71 9.89 -2.48
N GLU A 143 -9.79 9.70 -3.25
CA GLU A 143 -10.22 10.65 -4.30
C GLU A 143 -10.50 12.03 -3.73
N HIS A 144 -11.18 12.11 -2.57
CA HIS A 144 -11.42 13.39 -1.91
C HIS A 144 -10.10 14.05 -1.49
N LEU A 145 -9.21 13.32 -0.82
CA LEU A 145 -7.93 13.87 -0.37
C LEU A 145 -6.98 14.22 -1.53
N ALA A 146 -7.09 13.55 -2.68
CA ALA A 146 -6.33 13.89 -3.87
C ALA A 146 -6.76 15.23 -4.47
N ASN A 147 -8.01 15.64 -4.30
CA ASN A 147 -8.53 16.93 -4.77
C ASN A 147 -8.34 18.06 -3.74
N GLU A 148 -8.07 17.71 -2.50
CA GLU A 148 -7.86 18.66 -1.40
C GLU A 148 -6.43 18.52 -0.88
N ARG A 149 -5.87 19.59 -0.33
CA ARG A 149 -4.52 19.49 0.26
C ARG A 149 -4.50 18.61 1.52
N PHE A 150 -5.57 18.64 2.26
CA PHE A 150 -5.81 17.84 3.47
C PHE A 150 -7.27 17.98 3.90
N ASP A 151 -7.72 17.04 4.74
CA ASP A 151 -8.98 17.21 5.47
C ASP A 151 -8.85 16.60 6.88
N THR A 152 -9.80 16.96 7.74
CA THR A 152 -9.95 16.39 9.08
C THR A 152 -10.90 15.19 9.04
N ARG A 153 -10.84 14.34 10.07
CA ARG A 153 -11.80 13.24 10.21
C ARG A 153 -13.26 13.70 10.15
N ASN A 154 -13.57 14.85 10.77
CA ASN A 154 -14.93 15.39 10.75
C ASN A 154 -15.32 15.95 9.38
N GLY A 155 -14.39 16.57 8.66
CA GLY A 155 -14.58 17.01 7.28
C GLY A 155 -14.90 15.84 6.37
N LEU A 156 -14.07 14.79 6.41
CA LEU A 156 -14.27 13.54 5.66
C LEU A 156 -15.62 12.88 5.98
N ALA A 157 -15.98 12.79 7.28
CA ALA A 157 -17.27 12.23 7.69
C ALA A 157 -18.45 13.00 7.07
N LYS A 158 -18.40 14.32 7.10
CA LYS A 158 -19.43 15.19 6.53
C LYS A 158 -19.48 15.08 5.01
N LYS A 159 -18.34 15.15 4.35
CA LYS A 159 -18.24 15.14 2.88
C LYS A 159 -18.70 13.81 2.28
N LEU A 160 -18.33 12.70 2.90
CA LEU A 160 -18.64 11.34 2.42
C LEU A 160 -19.95 10.80 3.01
N ASN A 161 -20.71 11.66 3.73
CA ASN A 161 -21.95 11.26 4.40
C ASN A 161 -21.79 10.00 5.28
N LEU A 162 -20.62 9.86 5.90
CA LEU A 162 -20.30 8.77 6.80
C LEU A 162 -20.55 9.19 8.24
N LYS A 163 -21.18 8.32 9.03
CA LYS A 163 -21.24 8.56 10.49
C LYS A 163 -19.81 8.66 11.03
N SER A 164 -19.52 9.70 11.81
CA SER A 164 -18.24 9.89 12.50
C SER A 164 -18.06 8.85 13.61
N GLY A 165 -18.02 7.57 13.23
CA GLY A 165 -17.96 6.42 14.12
C GLY A 165 -16.72 5.55 13.86
N GLY A 166 -16.67 4.40 14.52
CA GLY A 166 -15.54 3.44 14.40
C GLY A 166 -15.22 3.04 12.98
N ARG A 167 -16.20 2.98 12.06
CA ARG A 167 -15.99 2.61 10.67
C ARG A 167 -15.05 3.56 9.93
N LEU A 168 -15.25 4.89 10.04
CA LEU A 168 -14.36 5.86 9.40
C LEU A 168 -12.95 5.79 10.00
N SER A 169 -12.82 5.61 11.32
CA SER A 169 -11.51 5.41 11.94
C SER A 169 -10.80 4.19 11.36
N THR A 170 -11.51 3.06 11.23
CA THR A 170 -10.93 1.84 10.64
C THR A 170 -10.46 2.09 9.21
N ILE A 171 -11.25 2.79 8.38
CA ILE A 171 -10.87 3.12 7.00
C ILE A 171 -9.60 3.99 6.99
N LEU A 172 -9.53 5.03 7.81
CA LEU A 172 -8.37 5.91 7.87
C LEU A 172 -7.13 5.16 8.37
N ASP A 173 -7.25 4.37 9.44
CA ASP A 173 -6.15 3.55 9.97
C ASP A 173 -5.64 2.54 8.92
N GLU A 174 -6.53 1.94 8.15
CA GLU A 174 -6.16 0.95 7.13
C GLU A 174 -5.54 1.60 5.89
N LEU A 175 -6.02 2.78 5.48
CA LEU A 175 -5.40 3.56 4.40
C LEU A 175 -4.01 4.07 4.79
N GLU A 176 -3.85 4.54 6.03
CA GLU A 176 -2.55 4.98 6.56
C GLU A 176 -1.57 3.80 6.64
N MET A 177 -2.00 2.65 7.19
CA MET A 177 -1.19 1.44 7.23
C MET A 177 -0.80 0.91 5.85
N ALA A 178 -1.62 1.14 4.85
CA ALA A 178 -1.36 0.76 3.47
C ALA A 178 -0.55 1.81 2.69
N GLY A 179 -0.20 2.94 3.32
CA GLY A 179 0.62 3.99 2.73
C GLY A 179 -0.10 4.88 1.70
N PHE A 180 -1.43 4.85 1.64
CA PHE A 180 -2.18 5.73 0.73
C PHE A 180 -2.35 7.14 1.28
N ILE A 181 -2.45 7.27 2.58
CA ILE A 181 -2.60 8.54 3.27
C ILE A 181 -1.64 8.61 4.45
N GLU A 182 -1.35 9.81 4.88
CA GLU A 182 -0.65 10.05 6.13
C GLU A 182 -1.45 10.97 7.05
N ALA A 183 -1.35 10.70 8.34
CA ALA A 183 -1.95 11.53 9.37
C ALA A 183 -0.89 12.43 10.00
N TYR A 184 -1.20 13.71 10.14
CA TYR A 184 -0.32 14.65 10.82
C TYR A 184 -1.12 15.60 11.71
N SER A 185 -0.47 16.13 12.73
CA SER A 185 -1.07 17.10 13.65
C SER A 185 -0.42 18.46 13.47
N PRO A 186 -1.17 19.56 13.44
CA PRO A 186 -0.61 20.90 13.43
C PRO A 186 0.28 21.14 14.64
N VAL A 187 1.45 21.76 14.44
CA VAL A 187 2.44 22.02 15.51
C VAL A 187 1.84 22.79 16.68
N HIS A 188 0.96 23.75 16.40
CA HIS A 188 0.34 24.60 17.43
C HIS A 188 -0.86 23.97 18.13
N ASN A 189 -1.37 22.85 17.67
CA ASN A 189 -2.51 22.16 18.27
C ASN A 189 -2.44 20.65 18.02
N PRO A 190 -1.63 19.89 18.76
CA PRO A 190 -1.38 18.47 18.52
C PRO A 190 -2.50 17.54 19.00
N ASN A 191 -3.71 18.06 19.28
CA ASN A 191 -4.83 17.26 19.74
C ASN A 191 -5.36 16.33 18.63
N SER A 192 -5.83 15.14 19.00
CA SER A 192 -6.42 14.17 18.07
C SER A 192 -7.60 14.72 17.24
N ARG A 193 -8.29 15.75 17.75
CA ARG A 193 -9.39 16.43 17.03
C ARG A 193 -8.89 17.33 15.90
N SER A 194 -7.63 17.78 15.95
CA SER A 194 -7.00 18.62 14.93
C SER A 194 -6.15 17.81 13.94
N GLN A 195 -6.12 16.50 14.09
CA GLN A 195 -5.44 15.60 13.17
C GLN A 195 -5.98 15.79 11.75
N ARG A 196 -5.07 15.90 10.82
CA ARG A 196 -5.33 16.08 9.39
C ARG A 196 -4.77 14.89 8.62
N TYR A 197 -5.43 14.58 7.53
CA TYR A 197 -5.06 13.50 6.62
C TYR A 197 -4.76 14.12 5.27
N ARG A 198 -3.73 13.62 4.60
CA ARG A 198 -3.40 13.94 3.21
C ARG A 198 -2.95 12.70 2.46
N ILE A 199 -2.85 12.77 1.15
CA ILE A 199 -2.23 11.71 0.35
C ILE A 199 -0.77 11.59 0.77
N SER A 200 -0.29 10.35 0.90
CA SER A 200 1.14 10.06 1.05
C SER A 200 1.86 10.33 -0.25
N ASP A 201 3.01 11.01 -0.16
CA ASP A 201 3.89 11.30 -1.29
C ASP A 201 4.74 10.07 -1.67
#